data_27cc73d4b0d1c89894989197c8c7a198
#
_entry.id   27cc73d4b0d1c89894989197c8c7a198
#
_cell.length_a   1.000
_cell.length_b   1.000
_cell.length_c   1.000
_cell.angle_alpha   90.00
_cell.angle_beta   90.00
_cell.angle_gamma   90.00
#
_symmetry.space_group_name_H-M   'P 1'
#
loop_
_entity.id
_entity.type
_entity.pdbx_description
1 polymer ?
#
loop_
_entity_poly.entity_id
_entity_poly.type
_entity_poly.pdbx_seq_one_letter_code
_entity_poly.pdbx_strand_id
1 'polypeptide(L)'
;DLHMWKTYADQWSLHHKMDHENNIHTPELYAIWAQKAVFIDDAIKANPFKTDYFFWCDIGAFRDEHINPIICASFPTIHNLPKDKIAICSVTQLEGNDNTIIDEIHGNFQHTNRIVGGLWGGGIIGCLKWRQAFEDCLRLYFEKERFAGKDQSVMLSTYLANPTLANVYKPPNNYDWFYFQQLHSNLDIVAELDKSYIC
;
A
#
# COMPACT_ATOMS: atom_id res chain seq x y z
N ASP A 1 -2.91 21.17 -4.54
CA ASP A 1 -1.45 21.12 -4.76
C ASP A 1 -0.84 19.90 -4.05
N LEU A 2 -0.61 18.80 -4.77
CA LEU A 2 -0.08 17.55 -4.22
C LEU A 2 1.42 17.66 -3.95
N HIS A 3 1.87 17.24 -2.75
CA HIS A 3 3.28 17.20 -2.38
C HIS A 3 4.09 16.37 -3.40
N MET A 4 3.65 15.17 -3.72
CA MET A 4 4.33 14.26 -4.65
C MET A 4 4.44 14.83 -6.07
N TRP A 5 3.43 15.59 -6.52
CA TRP A 5 3.52 16.28 -7.80
C TRP A 5 4.52 17.44 -7.77
N LYS A 6 4.44 18.30 -6.77
CA LYS A 6 5.37 19.45 -6.65
C LYS A 6 6.82 19.03 -6.54
N THR A 7 7.08 17.95 -5.80
CA THR A 7 8.45 17.51 -5.51
C THR A 7 9.07 16.74 -6.68
N TYR A 8 8.25 15.96 -7.44
CA TYR A 8 8.76 14.96 -8.37
C TYR A 8 8.14 15.06 -9.78
N ALA A 9 7.60 16.21 -10.20
CA ALA A 9 6.89 16.35 -11.48
C ALA A 9 7.72 15.88 -12.70
N ASP A 10 9.01 16.23 -12.75
CA ASP A 10 9.90 15.84 -13.83
C ASP A 10 10.13 14.31 -13.84
N GLN A 11 10.22 13.71 -12.66
CA GLN A 11 10.38 12.26 -12.51
C GLN A 11 9.14 11.52 -13.03
N TRP A 12 7.93 11.99 -12.69
CA TRP A 12 6.69 11.37 -13.15
C TRP A 12 6.58 11.37 -14.68
N SER A 13 7.00 12.45 -15.32
CA SER A 13 7.03 12.56 -16.78
C SER A 13 8.04 11.60 -17.44
N LEU A 14 9.16 11.32 -16.78
CA LEU A 14 10.14 10.31 -17.21
C LEU A 14 9.58 8.90 -17.02
N HIS A 15 9.01 8.61 -15.87
CA HIS A 15 8.47 7.31 -15.54
C HIS A 15 7.24 6.93 -16.38
N HIS A 16 6.45 7.91 -16.84
CA HIS A 16 5.36 7.68 -17.78
C HIS A 16 5.85 7.04 -19.10
N LYS A 17 7.05 7.38 -19.57
CA LYS A 17 7.64 6.76 -20.76
C LYS A 17 8.05 5.30 -20.56
N MET A 18 8.21 4.89 -19.30
CA MET A 18 8.57 3.52 -18.93
C MET A 18 7.35 2.64 -18.71
N ASP A 19 6.16 3.22 -18.59
CA ASP A 19 4.92 2.48 -18.32
C ASP A 19 4.40 1.79 -19.58
N HIS A 20 4.17 0.49 -19.50
CA HIS A 20 3.56 -0.28 -20.58
C HIS A 20 2.07 0.05 -20.76
N GLU A 21 1.46 0.69 -19.75
CA GLU A 21 0.07 1.14 -19.75
C GLU A 21 -0.03 2.67 -19.90
N ASN A 22 0.98 3.32 -20.48
CA ASN A 22 1.04 4.78 -20.64
C ASN A 22 -0.07 5.35 -21.54
N ASN A 23 -0.78 4.51 -22.28
CA ASN A 23 -1.94 4.90 -23.07
C ASN A 23 -3.21 5.14 -22.23
N ILE A 24 -3.23 4.65 -20.97
CA ILE A 24 -4.35 4.81 -20.02
C ILE A 24 -3.94 5.52 -18.73
N HIS A 25 -2.67 5.50 -18.38
CA HIS A 25 -2.16 6.20 -17.20
C HIS A 25 -1.59 7.57 -17.59
N THR A 26 -1.53 8.48 -16.61
CA THR A 26 -0.89 9.79 -16.76
C THR A 26 0.14 10.03 -15.66
N PRO A 27 1.12 10.93 -15.87
CA PRO A 27 2.08 11.30 -14.82
C PRO A 27 1.41 11.78 -13.52
N GLU A 28 0.30 12.49 -13.63
CA GLU A 28 -0.47 12.98 -12.48
C GLU A 28 -1.07 11.83 -11.68
N LEU A 29 -1.49 10.75 -12.36
CA LEU A 29 -2.05 9.57 -11.70
C LEU A 29 -1.00 8.90 -10.80
N TYR A 30 0.25 8.79 -11.25
CA TYR A 30 1.35 8.24 -10.43
C TYR A 30 1.58 9.08 -9.19
N ALA A 31 1.59 10.41 -9.35
CA ALA A 31 1.72 11.33 -8.21
C ALA A 31 0.56 11.18 -7.22
N ILE A 32 -0.67 10.98 -7.70
CA ILE A 32 -1.85 10.74 -6.85
C ILE A 32 -1.69 9.41 -6.09
N TRP A 33 -1.27 8.34 -6.75
CA TRP A 33 -1.05 7.05 -6.09
C TRP A 33 0.04 7.13 -5.03
N ALA A 34 1.16 7.79 -5.32
CA ALA A 34 2.22 8.01 -4.34
C ALA A 34 1.81 8.95 -3.19
N GLN A 35 0.85 9.86 -3.43
CA GLN A 35 0.35 10.81 -2.43
C GLN A 35 -0.45 10.16 -1.30
N LYS A 36 -0.92 8.92 -1.44
CA LYS A 36 -1.76 8.23 -0.44
C LYS A 36 -1.18 8.29 0.98
N ALA A 37 0.12 8.02 1.11
CA ALA A 37 0.79 8.08 2.42
C ALA A 37 0.86 9.52 2.99
N VAL A 38 0.96 10.53 2.12
CA VAL A 38 0.95 11.95 2.52
C VAL A 38 -0.46 12.38 2.94
N PHE A 39 -1.49 11.91 2.25
CA PHE A 39 -2.88 12.17 2.66
C PHE A 39 -3.19 11.63 4.05
N ILE A 40 -2.67 10.44 4.40
CA ILE A 40 -2.78 9.91 5.76
C ILE A 40 -2.04 10.81 6.77
N ASP A 41 -0.81 11.25 6.46
CA ASP A 41 -0.04 12.16 7.31
C ASP A 41 -0.80 13.49 7.55
N ASP A 42 -1.38 14.06 6.52
CA ASP A 42 -2.18 15.28 6.62
C ASP A 42 -3.47 15.06 7.44
N ALA A 43 -4.11 13.91 7.29
CA ALA A 43 -5.26 13.54 8.09
C ALA A 43 -4.89 13.34 9.58
N ILE A 44 -3.72 12.75 9.88
CA ILE A 44 -3.20 12.62 11.24
C ILE A 44 -2.95 13.99 11.87
N LYS A 45 -2.36 14.93 11.13
CA LYS A 45 -2.10 16.31 11.62
C LYS A 45 -3.40 17.06 11.93
N ALA A 46 -4.40 16.90 11.07
CA ALA A 46 -5.70 17.54 11.26
C ALA A 46 -6.52 16.88 12.38
N ASN A 47 -6.53 15.56 12.43
CA ASN A 47 -7.19 14.66 13.39
C ASN A 47 -8.47 15.21 14.07
N PRO A 48 -9.49 15.65 13.33
CA PRO A 48 -10.66 16.30 13.90
C PRO A 48 -11.49 15.40 14.80
N PHE A 49 -11.36 14.09 14.62
CA PHE A 49 -12.09 13.08 15.38
C PHE A 49 -11.31 12.49 16.57
N LYS A 50 -10.05 12.94 16.78
CA LYS A 50 -9.16 12.44 17.83
C LYS A 50 -9.02 10.91 17.81
N THR A 51 -8.87 10.33 16.62
CA THR A 51 -8.69 8.90 16.42
C THR A 51 -7.22 8.50 16.49
N ASP A 52 -6.96 7.24 16.88
CA ASP A 52 -5.62 6.66 16.94
C ASP A 52 -5.25 5.87 15.68
N TYR A 53 -6.22 5.59 14.80
CA TYR A 53 -6.04 4.78 13.61
C TYR A 53 -6.47 5.53 12.35
N PHE A 54 -5.70 5.36 11.28
CA PHE A 54 -5.92 6.00 9.99
C PHE A 54 -5.77 5.01 8.86
N PHE A 55 -6.64 5.14 7.85
CA PHE A 55 -6.65 4.28 6.67
C PHE A 55 -6.68 5.12 5.40
N TRP A 56 -5.93 4.67 4.40
CA TRP A 56 -6.24 4.98 3.03
C TRP A 56 -7.35 4.04 2.54
N CYS A 57 -8.30 4.58 1.81
CA CYS A 57 -9.38 3.81 1.22
C CYS A 57 -9.69 4.38 -0.16
N ASP A 58 -9.39 3.64 -1.20
CA ASP A 58 -9.82 3.97 -2.56
C ASP A 58 -11.34 3.90 -2.65
N ILE A 59 -11.97 4.77 -3.46
CA ILE A 59 -13.42 4.79 -3.64
C ILE A 59 -13.99 3.44 -4.11
N GLY A 60 -13.18 2.65 -4.82
CA GLY A 60 -13.54 1.30 -5.28
C GLY A 60 -13.28 0.18 -4.29
N ALA A 61 -12.81 0.47 -3.06
CA ALA A 61 -12.45 -0.57 -2.09
C ALA A 61 -13.66 -1.40 -1.61
N PHE A 62 -14.87 -0.86 -1.69
CA PHE A 62 -16.11 -1.51 -1.28
C PHE A 62 -17.07 -1.67 -2.47
N ARG A 63 -16.59 -2.24 -3.57
CA ARG A 63 -17.39 -2.42 -4.79
C ARG A 63 -17.98 -3.82 -4.96
N ASP A 64 -17.70 -4.77 -4.07
CA ASP A 64 -18.27 -6.11 -4.11
C ASP A 64 -19.69 -6.09 -3.51
N GLU A 65 -20.69 -6.26 -4.37
CA GLU A 65 -22.10 -6.17 -4.00
C GLU A 65 -22.56 -7.27 -3.04
N HIS A 66 -21.87 -8.42 -3.01
CA HIS A 66 -22.24 -9.56 -2.17
C HIS A 66 -21.69 -9.42 -0.75
N ILE A 67 -20.49 -8.87 -0.61
CA ILE A 67 -19.77 -8.79 0.67
C ILE A 67 -20.03 -7.43 1.35
N ASN A 68 -20.21 -6.36 0.60
CA ASN A 68 -20.34 -5.01 1.12
C ASN A 68 -21.43 -4.83 2.21
N PRO A 69 -22.65 -5.36 2.10
CA PRO A 69 -23.67 -5.15 3.14
C PRO A 69 -23.24 -5.71 4.50
N ILE A 70 -22.48 -6.81 4.50
CA ILE A 70 -22.01 -7.49 5.72
C ILE A 70 -20.84 -6.73 6.32
N ILE A 71 -19.89 -6.32 5.48
CA ILE A 71 -18.67 -5.64 5.90
C ILE A 71 -18.96 -4.23 6.38
N CYS A 72 -19.77 -3.45 5.64
CA CYS A 72 -20.04 -2.05 5.98
C CYS A 72 -20.76 -1.88 7.33
N ALA A 73 -21.43 -2.92 7.83
CA ALA A 73 -22.07 -2.89 9.14
C ALA A 73 -21.09 -2.88 10.32
N SER A 74 -19.85 -3.34 10.11
CA SER A 74 -18.88 -3.56 11.19
C SER A 74 -17.45 -3.08 10.89
N PHE A 75 -17.13 -2.73 9.65
CA PHE A 75 -15.82 -2.23 9.29
C PHE A 75 -15.62 -0.76 9.74
N PRO A 76 -14.45 -0.41 10.27
CA PRO A 76 -13.36 -1.27 10.65
C PRO A 76 -13.47 -1.73 12.12
N THR A 77 -13.14 -3.00 12.37
CA THR A 77 -12.84 -3.45 13.73
C THR A 77 -11.35 -3.22 14.02
N ILE A 78 -11.06 -2.59 15.16
CA ILE A 78 -9.68 -2.21 15.52
C ILE A 78 -8.93 -3.27 16.33
N HIS A 79 -9.57 -4.37 16.69
CA HIS A 79 -9.01 -5.36 17.63
C HIS A 79 -7.69 -5.99 17.14
N ASN A 80 -7.53 -6.15 15.84
CA ASN A 80 -6.35 -6.77 15.24
C ASN A 80 -5.43 -5.78 14.52
N LEU A 81 -5.67 -4.47 14.67
CA LEU A 81 -4.87 -3.45 14.00
C LEU A 81 -3.60 -3.13 14.81
N PRO A 82 -2.44 -3.12 14.17
CA PRO A 82 -1.21 -2.76 14.84
C PRO A 82 -1.16 -1.26 15.17
N LYS A 83 -0.64 -0.91 16.36
CA LYS A 83 -0.51 0.49 16.79
C LYS A 83 0.73 1.17 16.22
N ASP A 84 1.83 0.44 16.09
CA ASP A 84 3.17 0.92 15.72
C ASP A 84 3.60 0.52 14.30
N LYS A 85 2.72 -0.17 13.58
CA LYS A 85 2.89 -0.65 12.21
C LYS A 85 1.66 -0.30 11.40
N ILE A 86 1.75 -0.49 10.08
CA ILE A 86 0.56 -0.54 9.23
C ILE A 86 0.12 -1.99 9.01
N ALA A 87 -1.14 -2.16 8.68
CA ALA A 87 -1.73 -3.37 8.14
C ALA A 87 -1.89 -3.21 6.63
N ILE A 88 -1.40 -4.16 5.86
CA ILE A 88 -1.58 -4.28 4.41
C ILE A 88 -1.92 -5.72 4.06
N CYS A 89 -2.56 -5.94 2.91
CA CYS A 89 -2.80 -7.30 2.39
C CYS A 89 -1.95 -7.58 1.18
N SER A 90 -1.47 -8.81 1.08
CA SER A 90 -0.96 -9.33 -0.19
C SER A 90 -2.12 -9.79 -1.08
N VAL A 91 -1.97 -9.64 -2.38
CA VAL A 91 -2.91 -10.14 -3.40
C VAL A 91 -2.60 -11.59 -3.72
N THR A 92 -1.31 -11.89 -3.78
CA THR A 92 -0.75 -13.23 -3.98
C THR A 92 0.26 -13.51 -2.90
N GLN A 93 0.60 -14.79 -2.71
CA GLN A 93 1.70 -15.13 -1.83
C GLN A 93 2.97 -14.43 -2.33
N LEU A 94 3.70 -13.82 -1.39
CA LEU A 94 5.01 -13.27 -1.68
C LEU A 94 5.98 -14.43 -1.97
N GLU A 95 6.87 -14.25 -2.92
CA GLU A 95 7.82 -15.29 -3.34
C GLU A 95 9.22 -15.00 -2.79
N GLY A 96 10.02 -16.05 -2.52
CA GLY A 96 11.37 -15.90 -1.97
C GLY A 96 12.30 -15.01 -2.81
N ASN A 97 12.06 -14.94 -4.12
CA ASN A 97 12.81 -14.08 -5.04
C ASN A 97 12.47 -12.59 -4.90
N ASP A 98 11.37 -12.24 -4.23
CA ASP A 98 11.00 -10.84 -4.03
C ASP A 98 12.02 -10.10 -3.13
N ASN A 99 12.77 -10.83 -2.27
CA ASN A 99 13.82 -10.26 -1.41
C ASN A 99 15.05 -9.73 -2.15
N THR A 100 15.38 -10.29 -3.30
CA THR A 100 16.56 -9.88 -4.08
C THR A 100 16.36 -8.56 -4.81
N ILE A 101 15.17 -8.04 -4.78
CA ILE A 101 14.70 -6.96 -5.66
C ILE A 101 15.08 -5.59 -5.16
N ILE A 102 15.48 -5.43 -3.90
CA ILE A 102 15.90 -4.11 -3.39
C ILE A 102 17.18 -3.64 -4.06
N ASP A 103 18.14 -4.52 -4.31
CA ASP A 103 19.39 -4.19 -5.02
C ASP A 103 19.23 -4.30 -6.53
N GLU A 104 18.39 -5.19 -6.97
CA GLU A 104 18.13 -5.43 -8.39
C GLU A 104 16.75 -4.91 -8.78
N ILE A 105 16.14 -3.93 -8.15
CA ILE A 105 14.78 -3.49 -8.47
C ILE A 105 14.63 -3.53 -9.99
N HIS A 106 14.31 -4.65 -10.47
CA HIS A 106 13.94 -4.83 -11.84
C HIS A 106 12.50 -4.38 -11.91
N GLY A 107 12.12 -3.64 -12.87
CA GLY A 107 10.72 -3.30 -13.12
C GLY A 107 9.77 -4.50 -13.24
N ASN A 108 10.19 -5.67 -12.78
CA ASN A 108 9.44 -6.93 -12.76
C ASN A 108 8.19 -6.87 -11.90
N PHE A 109 8.12 -5.99 -10.90
CA PHE A 109 6.87 -5.74 -10.17
C PHE A 109 5.86 -4.91 -10.97
N GLN A 110 6.26 -4.31 -12.05
CA GLN A 110 5.37 -3.54 -12.92
C GLN A 110 4.17 -4.36 -13.41
N HIS A 111 4.35 -5.68 -13.54
CA HIS A 111 3.33 -6.59 -14.06
C HIS A 111 2.76 -7.54 -13.00
N THR A 112 3.22 -7.45 -11.75
CA THR A 112 2.77 -8.34 -10.69
C THR A 112 2.22 -7.54 -9.52
N ASN A 113 0.92 -7.63 -9.30
CA ASN A 113 0.27 -7.04 -8.15
C ASN A 113 0.48 -7.97 -6.95
N ARG A 114 1.42 -7.63 -6.05
CA ARG A 114 1.68 -8.41 -4.83
C ARG A 114 0.94 -7.84 -3.63
N ILE A 115 0.79 -6.53 -3.57
CA ILE A 115 0.21 -5.79 -2.44
C ILE A 115 -1.07 -5.09 -2.89
N VAL A 116 -2.07 -5.05 -2.02
CA VAL A 116 -3.29 -4.26 -2.24
C VAL A 116 -3.00 -2.80 -1.92
N GLY A 117 -2.99 -1.94 -2.93
CA GLY A 117 -2.77 -0.49 -2.75
C GLY A 117 -4.04 0.31 -2.43
N GLY A 118 -5.22 -0.32 -2.54
CA GLY A 118 -6.50 0.38 -2.44
C GLY A 118 -7.05 0.53 -1.02
N LEU A 119 -6.58 -0.26 -0.07
CA LEU A 119 -6.99 -0.18 1.32
C LEU A 119 -5.88 -0.69 2.24
N TRP A 120 -5.41 0.20 3.10
CA TRP A 120 -4.35 -0.08 4.06
C TRP A 120 -4.29 1.01 5.13
N GLY A 121 -3.68 0.73 6.27
CA GLY A 121 -3.51 1.73 7.34
C GLY A 121 -3.12 1.09 8.66
N GLY A 122 -3.18 1.86 9.75
CA GLY A 122 -2.79 1.41 11.07
C GLY A 122 -2.80 2.53 12.09
N GLY A 123 -2.10 2.32 13.21
CA GLY A 123 -1.94 3.36 14.22
C GLY A 123 -1.06 4.53 13.71
N ILE A 124 -1.21 5.68 14.36
CA ILE A 124 -0.50 6.93 14.00
C ILE A 124 1.00 6.69 13.81
N ILE A 125 1.66 6.02 14.77
CA ILE A 125 3.10 5.78 14.72
C ILE A 125 3.49 4.94 13.50
N GLY A 126 2.72 3.90 13.20
CA GLY A 126 2.93 3.05 12.03
C GLY A 126 2.78 3.83 10.73
N CYS A 127 1.73 4.61 10.60
CA CYS A 127 1.48 5.43 9.42
C CYS A 127 2.59 6.45 9.14
N LEU A 128 3.08 7.16 10.18
CA LEU A 128 4.15 8.14 10.03
C LEU A 128 5.50 7.50 9.63
N LYS A 129 5.86 6.37 10.25
CA LYS A 129 7.06 5.61 9.88
C LYS A 129 6.96 5.07 8.45
N TRP A 130 5.79 4.53 8.09
CA TRP A 130 5.54 4.03 6.74
C TRP A 130 5.66 5.12 5.69
N ARG A 131 5.06 6.28 5.93
CA ARG A 131 5.16 7.43 5.02
C ARG A 131 6.60 7.80 4.73
N GLN A 132 7.45 7.87 5.75
CA GLN A 132 8.87 8.20 5.57
C GLN A 132 9.60 7.12 4.76
N ALA A 133 9.44 5.86 5.15
CA ALA A 133 10.08 4.74 4.46
C ALA A 133 9.62 4.59 2.99
N PHE A 134 8.32 4.84 2.73
CA PHE A 134 7.77 4.83 1.38
C PHE A 134 8.41 5.92 0.50
N GLU A 135 8.54 7.15 1.01
CA GLU A 135 9.15 8.24 0.26
C GLU A 135 10.66 8.03 0.05
N ASP A 136 11.36 7.45 1.02
CA ASP A 136 12.77 7.05 0.88
C ASP A 136 12.93 5.99 -0.21
N CYS A 137 12.07 4.97 -0.23
CA CYS A 137 12.04 3.95 -1.26
C CYS A 137 11.71 4.53 -2.65
N LEU A 138 10.75 5.46 -2.71
CA LEU A 138 10.38 6.15 -3.95
C LEU A 138 11.57 6.92 -4.54
N ARG A 139 12.32 7.64 -3.70
CA ARG A 139 13.54 8.34 -4.14
C ARG A 139 14.58 7.38 -4.70
N LEU A 140 14.76 6.22 -4.05
CA LEU A 140 15.66 5.19 -4.54
C LEU A 140 15.24 4.65 -5.92
N TYR A 141 13.92 4.51 -6.16
CA TYR A 141 13.40 4.15 -7.47
C TYR A 141 13.77 5.19 -8.53
N PHE A 142 13.67 6.47 -8.22
CA PHE A 142 14.07 7.54 -9.14
C PHE A 142 15.58 7.55 -9.40
N GLU A 143 16.40 7.46 -8.34
CA GLU A 143 17.86 7.44 -8.45
C GLU A 143 18.38 6.26 -9.28
N LYS A 144 17.69 5.13 -9.22
CA LYS A 144 18.06 3.93 -9.96
C LYS A 144 17.32 3.79 -11.30
N GLU A 145 16.62 4.83 -11.76
CA GLU A 145 15.86 4.87 -13.00
C GLU A 145 14.87 3.69 -13.14
N ARG A 146 14.09 3.43 -12.09
CA ARG A 146 13.17 2.29 -12.02
C ARG A 146 11.74 2.75 -11.98
N PHE A 147 10.88 2.05 -12.70
CA PHE A 147 9.49 2.45 -12.83
C PHE A 147 8.77 2.53 -11.48
N ALA A 148 8.49 3.76 -11.05
CA ALA A 148 7.83 4.08 -9.78
C ALA A 148 6.34 4.44 -9.95
N GLY A 149 5.78 4.28 -11.14
CA GLY A 149 4.40 4.71 -11.42
C GLY A 149 3.32 3.93 -10.68
N LYS A 150 3.60 2.71 -10.22
CA LYS A 150 2.65 1.90 -9.42
C LYS A 150 3.04 1.94 -7.94
N ASP A 151 2.17 2.52 -7.11
CA ASP A 151 2.35 2.58 -5.66
C ASP A 151 2.54 1.19 -5.03
N GLN A 152 1.84 0.18 -5.52
CA GLN A 152 1.94 -1.21 -5.06
C GLN A 152 3.37 -1.77 -5.17
N SER A 153 4.10 -1.45 -6.22
CA SER A 153 5.50 -1.87 -6.40
C SER A 153 6.42 -1.20 -5.39
N VAL A 154 6.23 0.11 -5.17
CA VAL A 154 6.97 0.87 -4.16
C VAL A 154 6.61 0.40 -2.75
N MET A 155 5.33 0.11 -2.48
CA MET A 155 4.88 -0.44 -1.19
C MET A 155 5.54 -1.79 -0.90
N LEU A 156 5.61 -2.69 -1.89
CA LEU A 156 6.28 -3.97 -1.71
C LEU A 156 7.75 -3.80 -1.38
N SER A 157 8.47 -2.98 -2.15
CA SER A 157 9.89 -2.72 -1.88
C SER A 157 10.12 -2.03 -0.54
N THR A 158 9.23 -1.12 -0.15
CA THR A 158 9.25 -0.50 1.18
C THR A 158 9.15 -1.54 2.29
N TYR A 159 8.22 -2.49 2.15
CA TYR A 159 8.06 -3.60 3.10
C TYR A 159 9.29 -4.50 3.14
N LEU A 160 9.80 -4.93 1.98
CA LEU A 160 10.97 -5.81 1.91
C LEU A 160 12.22 -5.18 2.54
N ALA A 161 12.41 -3.86 2.36
CA ALA A 161 13.48 -3.11 3.00
C ALA A 161 13.26 -2.92 4.51
N ASN A 162 12.01 -2.89 4.96
CA ASN A 162 11.63 -2.55 6.32
C ASN A 162 10.50 -3.46 6.83
N PRO A 163 10.70 -4.77 6.97
CA PRO A 163 9.62 -5.72 7.25
C PRO A 163 8.97 -5.53 8.63
N THR A 164 9.63 -4.80 9.52
CA THR A 164 9.09 -4.46 10.84
C THR A 164 8.05 -3.34 10.82
N LEU A 165 7.90 -2.61 9.71
CA LEU A 165 6.96 -1.47 9.61
C LEU A 165 5.54 -1.88 9.23
N ALA A 166 5.33 -3.09 8.73
CA ALA A 166 4.01 -3.55 8.32
C ALA A 166 3.73 -4.98 8.77
N ASN A 167 2.47 -5.26 9.06
CA ASN A 167 1.91 -6.59 9.08
C ASN A 167 1.28 -6.85 7.70
N VAL A 168 1.80 -7.81 6.96
CA VAL A 168 1.25 -8.24 5.68
C VAL A 168 0.34 -9.44 5.93
N TYR A 169 -0.94 -9.27 5.65
CA TYR A 169 -1.93 -10.34 5.79
C TYR A 169 -2.13 -11.03 4.45
N LYS A 170 -2.12 -12.36 4.50
CA LYS A 170 -2.26 -13.21 3.34
C LYS A 170 -3.71 -13.69 3.23
N PRO A 171 -4.37 -13.50 2.09
CA PRO A 171 -5.68 -14.08 1.89
C PRO A 171 -5.57 -15.61 1.72
N PRO A 172 -6.58 -16.38 2.15
CA PRO A 172 -6.61 -17.83 1.98
C PRO A 172 -6.64 -18.23 0.48
N ASN A 173 -7.21 -17.37 -0.35
CA ASN A 173 -7.25 -17.53 -1.80
C ASN A 173 -6.46 -16.39 -2.45
N ASN A 174 -5.60 -16.73 -3.42
CA ASN A 174 -4.91 -15.72 -4.21
C ASN A 174 -5.93 -14.84 -4.96
N TYR A 175 -5.54 -13.58 -5.16
CA TYR A 175 -6.33 -12.55 -5.83
C TYR A 175 -7.60 -12.11 -5.09
N ASP A 176 -7.69 -12.33 -3.78
CA ASP A 176 -8.74 -11.73 -2.96
C ASP A 176 -8.38 -10.27 -2.62
N TRP A 177 -8.83 -9.35 -3.45
CA TRP A 177 -8.61 -7.90 -3.31
C TRP A 177 -9.40 -7.28 -2.15
N PHE A 178 -10.38 -8.00 -1.61
CA PHE A 178 -11.28 -7.52 -0.55
C PHE A 178 -11.02 -8.19 0.80
N TYR A 179 -9.92 -8.94 0.91
CA TYR A 179 -9.59 -9.66 2.15
C TYR A 179 -9.35 -8.71 3.34
N PHE A 180 -8.77 -7.53 3.11
CA PHE A 180 -8.56 -6.55 4.18
C PHE A 180 -9.89 -6.13 4.83
N GLN A 181 -10.92 -5.88 4.03
CA GLN A 181 -12.25 -5.52 4.50
C GLN A 181 -12.88 -6.64 5.32
N GLN A 182 -12.74 -7.88 4.86
CA GLN A 182 -13.25 -9.06 5.55
C GLN A 182 -12.52 -9.26 6.89
N LEU A 183 -11.19 -9.17 6.88
CA LEU A 183 -10.34 -9.35 8.04
C LEU A 183 -10.64 -8.34 9.16
N HIS A 184 -10.94 -7.11 8.80
CA HIS A 184 -11.21 -6.01 9.73
C HIS A 184 -12.70 -5.68 9.88
N SER A 185 -13.55 -6.66 9.67
CA SER A 185 -14.99 -6.65 10.00
C SER A 185 -15.28 -7.69 11.09
N ASN A 186 -16.53 -7.75 11.60
CA ASN A 186 -16.93 -8.75 12.60
C ASN A 186 -17.18 -10.16 11.99
N LEU A 187 -16.48 -10.50 10.92
CA LEU A 187 -16.48 -11.86 10.42
C LEU A 187 -15.48 -12.70 11.21
N ASP A 188 -15.82 -13.95 11.52
CA ASP A 188 -14.94 -14.92 12.17
C ASP A 188 -13.85 -15.39 11.20
N ILE A 189 -12.96 -14.48 10.85
CA ILE A 189 -11.82 -14.74 9.95
C ILE A 189 -10.54 -14.76 10.77
N VAL A 190 -9.82 -15.87 10.66
CA VAL A 190 -8.49 -16.00 11.27
C VAL A 190 -7.48 -15.25 10.41
N ALA A 191 -6.87 -14.22 11.01
CA ALA A 191 -5.80 -13.47 10.36
C ALA A 191 -4.57 -14.33 10.17
N GLU A 192 -4.14 -14.55 8.93
CA GLU A 192 -2.89 -15.20 8.61
C GLU A 192 -1.87 -14.15 8.14
N LEU A 193 -0.76 -14.03 8.89
CA LEU A 193 0.36 -13.20 8.47
C LEU A 193 1.19 -13.92 7.41
N ASP A 194 1.52 -13.21 6.36
CA ASP A 194 2.51 -13.69 5.40
C ASP A 194 3.91 -13.63 6.06
N LYS A 195 4.39 -14.78 6.49
CA LYS A 195 5.69 -14.94 7.17
C LYS A 195 6.81 -15.33 6.20
N SER A 196 6.56 -15.32 4.90
CA SER A 196 7.52 -15.79 3.89
C SER A 196 8.85 -15.01 3.94
N TYR A 197 8.90 -13.87 4.63
CA TYR A 197 10.03 -12.97 4.72
C TYR A 197 10.47 -12.61 6.14
N ILE A 198 9.87 -13.22 7.15
CA ILE A 198 10.36 -13.10 8.53
C ILE A 198 11.36 -14.23 8.75
N CYS A 199 12.61 -14.00 8.40
CA CYS A 199 13.75 -14.83 8.83
C CYS A 199 14.42 -14.18 10.02
#